data_e29e283dc1f68110ad699fa3b025a6e0
#
_entry.id   e29e283dc1f68110ad699fa3b025a6e0
#
_cell.length_a   1.000
_cell.length_b   1.000
_cell.length_c   1.000
_cell.angle_alpha   90.00
_cell.angle_beta   90.00
_cell.angle_gamma   90.00
#
_symmetry.space_group_name_H-M   'P 1'
#
loop_
_entity.id
_entity.type
_entity.pdbx_description
1 polymer ?
#
loop_
_entity_poly.entity_id
_entity_poly.type
_entity_poly.pdbx_seq_one_letter_code
_entity_poly.pdbx_strand_id
1 'polypeptide(L)'
;MGESPGAGFRAASCPWTGPWGASCGGTSIPEPLSXSAPRPNPANPPGAPQPRPEAARAATARAATDGGGATGAGIGLAPRQVAWQVLSAVAAGAYADGALERELQRQPLTGQDRALATELAYGAIRQRRLLDAWLDQLGKVPAERQPPKLRWLLHVGLYQLLASDRVPASAAVSTSVELAKRGGLARLAPVVNGLLRSFLRQQEAGGELLLPADPALALAQRQSLPDWLAQALLEWLPAPRAEAYAVACNQPPSLDLRCNPLRGSRDQLLADLRAAGVAAEPLAGFSQGLVLGGRSGDLRQLPGYAEGRWCVQDRSAQRIAPLLDPQPGERILDACAAPGGKSTHLAELMGDRGEVVALDRSAARLQRVGRNLERLGLTCIQTRVGDGTNLAQELPGTLAPGPGIGDDAWWRGGFDRILVDAPCSGLGTLARHADARWRIGPAAIDDLVLLQRQLLEGLAPLLRPGGRLVYATCTVHPRENGELISSFLAAHPNWRLLESWQLWPGQGLAGEATEPADEALGAEGDLSGGDGFFAAALQAPA
;
A
#
# COMPACT_ATOMS: atom_id res chain seq x y z
N MET A 1 53.25 -3.11 -22.61
CA MET A 1 52.70 -4.48 -22.55
C MET A 1 52.02 -4.64 -21.21
N GLY A 2 50.72 -4.77 -21.22
CA GLY A 2 49.89 -4.89 -20.01
C GLY A 2 48.44 -4.71 -20.38
N GLU A 3 47.78 -5.82 -20.68
CA GLU A 3 46.38 -5.85 -21.05
C GLU A 3 45.48 -5.58 -19.84
N SER A 4 44.49 -4.71 -20.01
CA SER A 4 43.40 -4.50 -19.05
C SER A 4 42.27 -5.45 -19.37
N PRO A 5 41.71 -6.20 -18.42
CA PRO A 5 40.48 -6.96 -18.66
C PRO A 5 39.25 -6.07 -18.50
N GLY A 6 38.46 -5.97 -19.56
CA GLY A 6 37.18 -5.30 -19.56
C GLY A 6 36.17 -6.08 -18.72
N ALA A 7 35.70 -5.47 -17.65
CA ALA A 7 34.57 -6.01 -16.87
C ALA A 7 33.26 -5.60 -17.56
N GLY A 8 32.61 -6.56 -18.17
CA GLY A 8 31.25 -6.36 -18.69
C GLY A 8 30.26 -6.22 -17.55
N PHE A 9 29.70 -5.04 -17.41
CA PHE A 9 28.58 -4.80 -16.50
C PHE A 9 27.34 -5.51 -17.04
N ARG A 10 26.95 -6.59 -16.41
CA ARG A 10 25.60 -7.12 -16.59
C ARG A 10 24.64 -6.21 -15.80
N ALA A 11 23.69 -5.61 -16.50
CA ALA A 11 22.64 -4.85 -15.88
C ALA A 11 21.86 -5.73 -14.90
N ALA A 12 21.97 -5.42 -13.62
CA ALA A 12 21.18 -6.09 -12.59
C ALA A 12 19.70 -5.69 -12.79
N SER A 13 18.86 -6.68 -12.96
CA SER A 13 17.42 -6.49 -13.05
C SER A 13 16.89 -5.89 -11.74
N CYS A 14 16.26 -4.73 -11.83
CA CYS A 14 15.68 -4.02 -10.68
C CYS A 14 14.57 -4.87 -10.07
N PRO A 15 14.64 -5.28 -8.78
CA PRO A 15 13.63 -6.15 -8.18
C PRO A 15 12.38 -5.42 -7.72
N TRP A 16 12.24 -4.12 -8.04
CA TRP A 16 11.14 -3.33 -7.49
C TRP A 16 9.93 -3.27 -8.43
N THR A 17 8.98 -4.16 -8.16
CA THR A 17 7.60 -3.96 -8.57
C THR A 17 6.82 -3.63 -7.30
N GLY A 18 6.40 -2.37 -7.13
CA GLY A 18 5.54 -1.97 -6.01
C GLY A 18 4.29 -2.85 -5.95
N PRO A 19 3.43 -2.74 -4.96
CA PRO A 19 2.31 -3.69 -4.74
C PRO A 19 1.38 -3.86 -5.94
N TRP A 20 1.75 -3.30 -7.07
CA TRP A 20 0.95 -3.21 -8.28
C TRP A 20 1.68 -3.66 -9.56
N GLY A 21 2.87 -4.25 -9.48
CA GLY A 21 3.67 -4.57 -10.66
C GLY A 21 3.80 -6.06 -10.99
N ALA A 22 3.65 -6.41 -12.26
CA ALA A 22 3.97 -7.75 -12.75
C ALA A 22 5.47 -7.88 -13.04
N SER A 23 6.05 -9.03 -12.76
CA SER A 23 7.47 -9.33 -12.95
C SER A 23 7.91 -9.22 -14.41
N CYS A 24 9.06 -8.61 -14.65
CA CYS A 24 9.73 -8.66 -15.95
C CYS A 24 10.45 -10.00 -16.11
N GLY A 25 9.78 -10.96 -16.73
CA GLY A 25 10.42 -12.20 -17.22
C GLY A 25 10.45 -12.15 -18.74
N GLY A 26 11.63 -12.09 -19.31
CA GLY A 26 11.79 -12.16 -20.77
C GLY A 26 11.57 -13.57 -21.27
N THR A 27 10.57 -13.74 -22.11
CA THR A 27 10.46 -14.93 -22.96
C THR A 27 10.21 -14.51 -24.40
N SER A 28 10.90 -15.17 -25.30
CA SER A 28 10.86 -14.97 -26.74
C SER A 28 9.45 -15.07 -27.35
N ILE A 29 9.17 -14.18 -28.27
CA ILE A 29 7.92 -14.05 -29.01
C ILE A 29 7.82 -15.14 -30.07
N PRO A 30 6.76 -15.95 -30.12
CA PRO A 30 6.46 -16.72 -31.33
C PRO A 30 5.57 -15.91 -32.29
N GLU A 31 5.81 -16.12 -33.60
CA GLU A 31 5.11 -15.45 -34.71
C GLU A 31 3.58 -15.63 -34.69
N PRO A 32 2.81 -14.70 -35.28
CA PRO A 32 1.34 -14.73 -35.22
C PRO A 32 0.75 -15.74 -36.21
N LEU A 33 -0.10 -16.63 -35.73
CA LEU A 33 -0.99 -17.45 -36.50
C LEU A 33 -2.26 -16.66 -36.87
N SER A 34 -2.64 -16.74 -38.19
CA SER A 34 -3.76 -16.05 -38.76
C SER A 34 -5.11 -16.49 -38.22
N UNK A 35 -5.82 -15.71 -37.82
CA UNK A 35 -6.94 -15.94 -37.32
C UNK A 35 -7.94 -16.11 -38.33
N SER A 36 -8.50 -16.94 -38.35
CA SER A 36 -9.74 -17.13 -39.13
C SER A 36 -10.99 -16.76 -38.32
N ALA A 37 -11.91 -16.05 -38.95
CA ALA A 37 -13.13 -15.51 -38.38
C ALA A 37 -14.09 -16.61 -37.86
N PRO A 38 -14.86 -16.33 -36.79
CA PRO A 38 -15.79 -17.31 -36.22
C PRO A 38 -17.04 -17.44 -37.08
N ARG A 39 -17.51 -18.68 -37.27
CA ARG A 39 -18.74 -19.00 -37.96
C ARG A 39 -19.97 -18.73 -37.05
N PRO A 40 -21.12 -18.32 -37.62
CA PRO A 40 -22.31 -18.06 -36.83
C PRO A 40 -23.00 -19.35 -36.34
N ASN A 41 -23.51 -19.27 -35.12
CA ASN A 41 -24.24 -20.36 -34.44
C ASN A 41 -25.67 -20.48 -35.00
N PRO A 42 -26.20 -21.68 -35.27
CA PRO A 42 -27.59 -21.82 -35.77
C PRO A 42 -28.62 -21.59 -34.65
N ALA A 43 -29.73 -20.98 -35.04
CA ALA A 43 -30.84 -20.56 -34.19
C ALA A 43 -31.61 -21.72 -33.53
N ASN A 44 -31.99 -21.50 -32.28
CA ASN A 44 -32.92 -22.39 -31.52
C ASN A 44 -34.35 -22.29 -32.07
N PRO A 45 -35.09 -23.40 -32.16
CA PRO A 45 -36.49 -23.36 -32.56
C PRO A 45 -37.42 -22.89 -31.43
N PRO A 46 -38.58 -22.27 -31.75
CA PRO A 46 -39.50 -21.74 -30.74
C PRO A 46 -40.44 -22.81 -30.18
N GLY A 47 -40.67 -22.75 -28.87
CA GLY A 47 -41.86 -23.34 -28.27
C GLY A 47 -41.66 -24.41 -27.19
N ALA A 48 -41.50 -23.97 -25.94
CA ALA A 48 -41.89 -24.78 -24.77
C ALA A 48 -42.58 -23.87 -23.77
N PRO A 49 -43.71 -24.26 -23.16
CA PRO A 49 -44.47 -23.38 -22.27
C PRO A 49 -43.83 -23.22 -20.91
N GLN A 50 -43.90 -21.99 -20.35
CA GLN A 50 -43.40 -21.69 -19.02
C GLN A 50 -44.33 -22.28 -17.95
N PRO A 51 -43.77 -22.82 -16.83
CA PRO A 51 -44.60 -23.31 -15.72
C PRO A 51 -45.14 -22.17 -14.85
N ARG A 52 -46.38 -22.35 -14.37
CA ARG A 52 -47.12 -21.39 -13.54
C ARG A 52 -46.53 -21.23 -12.11
N PRO A 53 -46.77 -20.08 -11.41
CA PRO A 53 -46.03 -19.75 -10.18
C PRO A 53 -46.45 -20.50 -8.91
N GLU A 54 -47.29 -21.47 -8.94
CA GLU A 54 -47.75 -22.16 -7.73
C GLU A 54 -46.82 -23.30 -7.23
N ALA A 55 -45.90 -23.77 -8.05
CA ALA A 55 -44.99 -24.87 -7.65
C ALA A 55 -43.75 -24.39 -6.87
N ALA A 56 -43.53 -23.07 -6.78
CA ALA A 56 -42.33 -22.54 -6.09
C ALA A 56 -42.46 -22.41 -4.56
N ARG A 57 -43.68 -22.56 -4.00
CA ARG A 57 -43.90 -22.47 -2.55
C ARG A 57 -43.75 -23.81 -1.80
N ALA A 58 -43.73 -24.93 -2.50
CA ALA A 58 -43.61 -26.25 -1.84
C ALA A 58 -42.16 -26.75 -1.73
N ALA A 59 -41.21 -26.14 -2.47
CA ALA A 59 -39.82 -26.57 -2.45
C ALA A 59 -39.00 -25.93 -1.31
N THR A 60 -39.47 -24.80 -0.75
CA THR A 60 -38.77 -24.10 0.34
C THR A 60 -39.06 -24.66 1.74
N ALA A 61 -40.05 -25.51 1.89
CA ALA A 61 -40.43 -26.08 3.18
C ALA A 61 -39.74 -27.42 3.51
N ARG A 62 -39.01 -28.01 2.56
CA ARG A 62 -38.33 -29.33 2.78
C ARG A 62 -36.82 -29.21 3.03
N ALA A 63 -36.22 -28.02 2.93
CA ALA A 63 -34.79 -27.81 3.17
C ALA A 63 -34.43 -27.45 4.63
N ALA A 64 -35.42 -27.47 5.54
CA ALA A 64 -35.21 -27.02 6.93
C ALA A 64 -35.12 -28.16 7.95
N THR A 65 -35.08 -29.44 7.56
CA THR A 65 -35.06 -30.54 8.52
C THR A 65 -33.96 -31.62 8.33
N ASP A 66 -32.97 -31.37 7.47
CA ASP A 66 -31.75 -32.22 7.47
C ASP A 66 -30.57 -31.45 8.09
N GLY A 67 -30.70 -31.12 9.38
CA GLY A 67 -29.62 -30.72 10.27
C GLY A 67 -28.80 -31.92 10.71
N GLY A 68 -28.13 -32.55 9.76
CA GLY A 68 -27.10 -33.56 10.10
C GLY A 68 -25.92 -32.88 10.76
N GLY A 69 -25.63 -33.21 12.03
CA GLY A 69 -24.62 -32.59 12.86
C GLY A 69 -23.24 -32.50 12.23
N ALA A 70 -22.91 -31.32 11.74
CA ALA A 70 -21.52 -30.93 11.54
C ALA A 70 -20.89 -30.85 12.95
N THR A 71 -20.09 -31.82 13.28
CA THR A 71 -19.29 -31.79 14.50
C THR A 71 -18.55 -30.44 14.58
N GLY A 72 -18.59 -29.78 15.74
CA GLY A 72 -18.03 -28.45 15.97
C GLY A 72 -16.54 -28.25 15.62
N ALA A 73 -15.89 -29.30 15.11
CA ALA A 73 -14.48 -29.30 14.71
C ALA A 73 -14.17 -28.60 13.38
N GLY A 74 -15.20 -28.13 12.64
CA GLY A 74 -15.00 -27.44 11.36
C GLY A 74 -15.21 -25.92 11.39
N ILE A 75 -15.84 -25.43 12.46
CA ILE A 75 -16.20 -24.01 12.58
C ILE A 75 -14.93 -23.17 12.76
N GLY A 76 -14.76 -22.16 11.91
CA GLY A 76 -13.66 -21.19 11.99
C GLY A 76 -12.32 -21.66 11.47
N LEU A 77 -12.22 -22.86 10.85
CA LEU A 77 -10.97 -23.30 10.23
C LEU A 77 -10.65 -22.54 8.94
N ALA A 78 -11.65 -22.26 8.11
CA ALA A 78 -11.46 -21.67 6.80
C ALA A 78 -10.71 -20.31 6.84
N PRO A 79 -11.11 -19.33 7.68
CA PRO A 79 -10.39 -18.05 7.72
C PRO A 79 -8.94 -18.21 8.21
N ARG A 80 -8.69 -19.12 9.14
CA ARG A 80 -7.34 -19.39 9.65
C ARG A 80 -6.46 -20.09 8.61
N GLN A 81 -7.06 -20.97 7.83
CA GLN A 81 -6.37 -21.65 6.72
C GLN A 81 -5.95 -20.62 5.65
N VAL A 82 -6.86 -19.72 5.27
CA VAL A 82 -6.56 -18.63 4.35
C VAL A 82 -5.39 -17.78 4.88
N ALA A 83 -5.45 -17.35 6.15
CA ALA A 83 -4.38 -16.57 6.77
C ALA A 83 -3.04 -17.31 6.71
N TRP A 84 -3.01 -18.59 7.08
CA TRP A 84 -1.80 -19.41 7.04
C TRP A 84 -1.21 -19.53 5.63
N GLN A 85 -2.08 -19.69 4.62
CA GLN A 85 -1.67 -19.75 3.21
C GLN A 85 -1.11 -18.41 2.73
N VAL A 86 -1.72 -17.28 3.15
CA VAL A 86 -1.22 -15.93 2.87
C VAL A 86 0.17 -15.74 3.46
N LEU A 87 0.39 -16.10 4.73
CA LEU A 87 1.71 -15.99 5.37
C LEU A 87 2.76 -16.80 4.61
N SER A 88 2.39 -18.01 4.19
CA SER A 88 3.27 -18.89 3.42
C SER A 88 3.64 -18.28 2.07
N ALA A 89 2.67 -17.66 1.38
CA ALA A 89 2.88 -17.00 0.10
C ALA A 89 3.76 -15.75 0.26
N VAL A 90 3.52 -14.95 1.30
CA VAL A 90 4.33 -13.75 1.58
C VAL A 90 5.78 -14.13 1.90
N ALA A 91 5.97 -15.18 2.67
CA ALA A 91 7.31 -15.70 2.96
C ALA A 91 8.05 -16.19 1.70
N ALA A 92 7.28 -16.62 0.69
CA ALA A 92 7.82 -17.02 -0.62
C ALA A 92 7.98 -15.85 -1.60
N GLY A 93 7.74 -14.61 -1.15
CA GLY A 93 7.97 -13.39 -1.95
C GLY A 93 6.72 -12.69 -2.48
N ALA A 94 5.52 -13.23 -2.26
CA ALA A 94 4.29 -12.57 -2.72
C ALA A 94 4.00 -11.32 -1.89
N TYR A 95 3.34 -10.33 -2.49
CA TYR A 95 2.78 -9.19 -1.77
C TYR A 95 1.53 -9.62 -0.99
N ALA A 96 1.36 -9.10 0.21
CA ALA A 96 0.29 -9.50 1.12
C ALA A 96 -1.10 -9.32 0.50
N ASP A 97 -1.34 -8.17 -0.15
CA ASP A 97 -2.62 -7.85 -0.79
C ASP A 97 -2.96 -8.88 -1.89
N GLY A 98 -2.01 -9.12 -2.78
CA GLY A 98 -2.19 -10.09 -3.87
C GLY A 98 -2.32 -11.53 -3.38
N ALA A 99 -1.60 -11.88 -2.32
CA ALA A 99 -1.71 -13.21 -1.71
C ALA A 99 -3.09 -13.40 -1.08
N LEU A 100 -3.58 -12.41 -0.32
CA LEU A 100 -4.89 -12.48 0.30
C LEU A 100 -6.01 -12.56 -0.74
N GLU A 101 -5.95 -11.69 -1.75
CA GLU A 101 -6.94 -11.69 -2.84
C GLU A 101 -7.01 -13.07 -3.53
N ARG A 102 -5.84 -13.62 -3.87
CA ARG A 102 -5.75 -14.94 -4.53
C ARG A 102 -6.34 -16.05 -3.67
N GLU A 103 -6.02 -16.07 -2.38
CA GLU A 103 -6.52 -17.10 -1.48
C GLU A 103 -8.05 -16.95 -1.24
N LEU A 104 -8.56 -15.73 -1.18
CA LEU A 104 -10.00 -15.47 -1.09
C LEU A 104 -10.75 -15.84 -2.38
N GLN A 105 -10.09 -15.78 -3.54
CA GLN A 105 -10.65 -16.29 -4.80
C GLN A 105 -10.71 -17.83 -4.81
N ARG A 106 -9.69 -18.49 -4.27
CA ARG A 106 -9.63 -19.96 -4.16
C ARG A 106 -10.61 -20.51 -3.13
N GLN A 107 -10.74 -19.81 -2.00
CA GLN A 107 -11.62 -20.18 -0.90
C GLN A 107 -12.45 -18.96 -0.52
N PRO A 108 -13.60 -18.74 -1.19
CA PRO A 108 -14.43 -17.57 -0.91
C PRO A 108 -14.94 -17.57 0.53
N LEU A 109 -14.71 -16.45 1.21
CA LEU A 109 -15.17 -16.18 2.56
C LEU A 109 -16.02 -14.90 2.53
N THR A 110 -17.05 -14.86 3.34
CA THR A 110 -17.92 -13.67 3.43
C THR A 110 -18.01 -13.18 4.87
N GLY A 111 -18.42 -11.93 5.03
CA GLY A 111 -18.74 -11.34 6.34
C GLY A 111 -17.60 -11.46 7.34
N GLN A 112 -17.91 -12.03 8.49
CA GLN A 112 -16.99 -12.11 9.63
C GLN A 112 -15.78 -13.02 9.35
N ASP A 113 -15.96 -14.07 8.57
CA ASP A 113 -14.86 -15.00 8.24
C ASP A 113 -13.81 -14.32 7.33
N ARG A 114 -14.26 -13.51 6.36
CA ARG A 114 -13.36 -12.71 5.51
C ARG A 114 -12.58 -11.69 6.36
N ALA A 115 -13.27 -11.00 7.26
CA ALA A 115 -12.65 -10.03 8.16
C ALA A 115 -11.62 -10.71 9.08
N LEU A 116 -11.94 -11.88 9.63
CA LEU A 116 -11.02 -12.64 10.48
C LEU A 116 -9.78 -13.09 9.69
N ALA A 117 -9.97 -13.63 8.48
CA ALA A 117 -8.84 -14.06 7.64
C ALA A 117 -7.90 -12.89 7.34
N THR A 118 -8.47 -11.73 7.00
CA THR A 118 -7.72 -10.50 6.72
C THR A 118 -6.93 -10.05 7.96
N GLU A 119 -7.61 -9.98 9.11
CA GLU A 119 -6.98 -9.57 10.38
C GLU A 119 -5.83 -10.50 10.76
N LEU A 120 -6.06 -11.82 10.71
CA LEU A 120 -5.03 -12.81 11.06
C LEU A 120 -3.83 -12.74 10.12
N ALA A 121 -4.08 -12.58 8.81
CA ALA A 121 -3.00 -12.50 7.83
C ALA A 121 -2.15 -11.24 8.05
N TYR A 122 -2.77 -10.06 7.99
CA TYR A 122 -2.03 -8.80 8.13
C TYR A 122 -1.44 -8.61 9.53
N GLY A 123 -2.17 -9.04 10.55
CA GLY A 123 -1.69 -8.95 11.93
C GLY A 123 -0.47 -9.82 12.19
N ALA A 124 -0.51 -11.07 11.75
CA ALA A 124 0.64 -11.97 11.90
C ALA A 124 1.85 -11.52 11.06
N ILE A 125 1.62 -10.99 9.85
CA ILE A 125 2.69 -10.40 9.03
C ILE A 125 3.30 -9.19 9.76
N ARG A 126 2.46 -8.31 10.29
CA ARG A 126 2.89 -7.10 11.01
C ARG A 126 3.69 -7.47 12.25
N GLN A 127 3.23 -8.45 13.01
CA GLN A 127 3.83 -8.84 14.30
C GLN A 127 4.88 -9.95 14.19
N ARG A 128 5.39 -10.22 12.99
CA ARG A 128 6.30 -11.34 12.71
C ARG A 128 7.47 -11.46 13.68
N ARG A 129 8.18 -10.35 13.94
CA ARG A 129 9.39 -10.36 14.80
C ARG A 129 9.03 -10.59 16.28
N LEU A 130 7.91 -10.05 16.74
CA LEU A 130 7.37 -10.29 18.08
C LEU A 130 6.95 -11.75 18.26
N LEU A 131 6.26 -12.31 17.24
CA LEU A 131 5.81 -13.72 17.27
C LEU A 131 7.02 -14.66 17.25
N ASP A 132 8.07 -14.35 16.48
CA ASP A 132 9.32 -15.11 16.49
C ASP A 132 9.98 -15.07 17.87
N ALA A 133 10.06 -13.90 18.51
CA ALA A 133 10.65 -13.76 19.83
C ALA A 133 9.91 -14.60 20.88
N TRP A 134 8.58 -14.64 20.81
CA TRP A 134 7.79 -15.55 21.67
C TRP A 134 8.11 -17.02 21.38
N LEU A 135 8.23 -17.41 20.10
CA LEU A 135 8.58 -18.79 19.75
C LEU A 135 9.96 -19.17 20.26
N ASP A 136 10.92 -18.24 20.19
CA ASP A 136 12.29 -18.45 20.69
C ASP A 136 12.29 -18.63 22.22
N GLN A 137 11.48 -17.87 22.94
CA GLN A 137 11.38 -17.98 24.40
C GLN A 137 10.67 -19.26 24.84
N LEU A 138 9.64 -19.70 24.12
CA LEU A 138 8.80 -20.82 24.49
C LEU A 138 9.33 -22.16 23.99
N GLY A 139 10.08 -22.16 22.89
CA GLY A 139 10.50 -23.37 22.19
C GLY A 139 11.96 -23.74 22.39
N LYS A 140 12.27 -25.01 22.11
CA LYS A 140 13.66 -25.49 22.10
C LYS A 140 14.37 -25.24 20.78
N VAL A 141 13.60 -24.98 19.71
CA VAL A 141 14.10 -24.74 18.35
C VAL A 141 13.77 -23.31 17.99
N PRO A 142 14.78 -22.47 17.69
CA PRO A 142 14.52 -21.09 17.28
C PRO A 142 13.56 -20.99 16.09
N ALA A 143 12.75 -19.94 16.08
CA ALA A 143 11.71 -19.73 15.07
C ALA A 143 12.26 -19.82 13.63
N GLU A 144 13.43 -19.23 13.39
CA GLU A 144 14.09 -19.25 12.07
C GLU A 144 14.47 -20.64 11.59
N ARG A 145 14.71 -21.58 12.53
CA ARG A 145 15.10 -22.97 12.22
C ARG A 145 13.91 -23.92 12.16
N GLN A 146 12.71 -23.43 12.47
CA GLN A 146 11.50 -24.25 12.37
C GLN A 146 11.11 -24.45 10.90
N PRO A 147 10.49 -25.59 10.54
CA PRO A 147 9.92 -25.75 9.20
C PRO A 147 8.98 -24.56 8.88
N PRO A 148 9.13 -23.91 7.72
CA PRO A 148 8.35 -22.69 7.42
C PRO A 148 6.84 -22.86 7.62
N LYS A 149 6.26 -23.95 7.15
CA LYS A 149 4.82 -24.22 7.37
C LYS A 149 4.43 -24.23 8.84
N LEU A 150 5.29 -24.81 9.71
CA LEU A 150 5.03 -24.84 11.15
C LEU A 150 5.12 -23.43 11.75
N ARG A 151 6.20 -22.71 11.43
CA ARG A 151 6.41 -21.35 11.95
C ARG A 151 5.22 -20.43 11.62
N TRP A 152 4.76 -20.44 10.35
CA TRP A 152 3.63 -19.59 9.96
C TRP A 152 2.32 -20.01 10.58
N LEU A 153 2.10 -21.30 10.81
CA LEU A 153 0.93 -21.77 11.53
C LEU A 153 0.96 -21.33 13.00
N LEU A 154 2.13 -21.40 13.63
CA LEU A 154 2.32 -20.91 15.00
C LEU A 154 2.12 -19.40 15.10
N HIS A 155 2.55 -18.62 14.07
CA HIS A 155 2.27 -17.18 14.02
C HIS A 155 0.75 -16.91 14.03
N VAL A 156 -0.02 -17.63 13.21
CA VAL A 156 -1.49 -17.49 13.21
C VAL A 156 -2.07 -17.85 14.60
N GLY A 157 -1.57 -18.89 15.22
CA GLY A 157 -2.01 -19.32 16.56
C GLY A 157 -1.69 -18.29 17.64
N LEU A 158 -0.42 -17.87 17.71
CA LEU A 158 0.05 -16.90 18.71
C LEU A 158 -0.59 -15.53 18.52
N TYR A 159 -0.74 -15.07 17.27
CA TYR A 159 -1.38 -13.77 17.01
C TYR A 159 -2.80 -13.73 17.60
N GLN A 160 -3.56 -14.80 17.44
CA GLN A 160 -4.90 -14.88 18.03
C GLN A 160 -4.87 -14.75 19.55
N LEU A 161 -3.89 -15.39 20.19
CA LEU A 161 -3.76 -15.37 21.66
C LEU A 161 -3.26 -14.02 22.19
N LEU A 162 -2.47 -13.28 21.38
CA LEU A 162 -1.91 -12.00 21.75
C LEU A 162 -2.84 -10.81 21.47
N ALA A 163 -3.57 -10.84 20.36
CA ALA A 163 -4.18 -9.64 19.78
C ALA A 163 -5.69 -9.75 19.57
N SER A 164 -6.33 -10.89 19.87
CA SER A 164 -7.74 -11.06 19.54
C SER A 164 -8.59 -11.36 20.77
N ASP A 165 -9.22 -10.34 21.33
CA ASP A 165 -10.17 -10.47 22.45
C ASP A 165 -11.43 -11.25 22.06
N ARG A 166 -11.71 -11.36 20.75
CA ARG A 166 -12.93 -11.99 20.22
C ARG A 166 -12.79 -13.49 19.99
N VAL A 167 -11.56 -14.02 20.01
CA VAL A 167 -11.31 -15.45 19.77
C VAL A 167 -10.98 -16.11 21.12
N PRO A 168 -11.84 -17.02 21.61
CA PRO A 168 -11.49 -17.75 22.82
C PRO A 168 -10.15 -18.50 22.67
N ALA A 169 -9.32 -18.47 23.69
CA ALA A 169 -8.00 -19.10 23.69
C ALA A 169 -8.08 -20.59 23.32
N SER A 170 -9.10 -21.29 23.84
CA SER A 170 -9.34 -22.70 23.51
C SER A 170 -9.58 -22.91 22.00
N ALA A 171 -10.31 -21.99 21.37
CA ALA A 171 -10.56 -22.03 19.93
C ALA A 171 -9.29 -21.77 19.12
N ALA A 172 -8.47 -20.78 19.52
CA ALA A 172 -7.18 -20.50 18.87
C ALA A 172 -6.28 -21.73 18.89
N VAL A 173 -6.16 -22.39 20.05
CA VAL A 173 -5.33 -23.62 20.20
C VAL A 173 -5.92 -24.77 19.37
N SER A 174 -7.21 -25.09 19.56
CA SER A 174 -7.82 -26.28 18.92
C SER A 174 -7.83 -26.18 17.39
N THR A 175 -8.14 -24.98 16.85
CA THR A 175 -8.14 -24.78 15.38
C THR A 175 -6.72 -24.84 14.81
N SER A 176 -5.71 -24.29 15.50
CA SER A 176 -4.30 -24.39 15.06
C SER A 176 -3.82 -25.86 15.03
N VAL A 177 -4.17 -26.64 16.06
CA VAL A 177 -3.85 -28.08 16.11
C VAL A 177 -4.55 -28.82 14.97
N GLU A 178 -5.82 -28.52 14.71
CA GLU A 178 -6.57 -29.16 13.63
C GLU A 178 -6.01 -28.80 12.24
N LEU A 179 -5.60 -27.53 12.04
CA LEU A 179 -4.92 -27.10 10.81
C LEU A 179 -3.59 -27.83 10.63
N ALA A 180 -2.83 -28.04 11.70
CA ALA A 180 -1.59 -28.82 11.62
C ALA A 180 -1.86 -30.24 11.10
N LYS A 181 -2.90 -30.89 11.63
CA LYS A 181 -3.28 -32.25 11.21
C LYS A 181 -3.66 -32.30 9.73
N ARG A 182 -4.51 -31.37 9.30
CA ARG A 182 -5.05 -31.33 7.91
C ARG A 182 -4.04 -30.81 6.89
N GLY A 183 -3.11 -29.94 7.32
CA GLY A 183 -2.15 -29.25 6.45
C GLY A 183 -0.82 -29.97 6.25
N GLY A 184 -0.75 -31.27 6.57
CA GLY A 184 0.47 -32.06 6.37
C GLY A 184 1.48 -31.97 7.50
N LEU A 185 1.10 -31.42 8.66
CA LEU A 185 1.95 -31.31 9.85
C LEU A 185 1.43 -32.19 11.00
N ALA A 186 0.75 -33.31 10.71
CA ALA A 186 0.09 -34.14 11.72
C ALA A 186 1.06 -34.59 12.84
N ARG A 187 2.32 -34.92 12.46
CA ARG A 187 3.36 -35.33 13.45
C ARG A 187 3.81 -34.16 14.34
N LEU A 188 3.60 -32.92 13.92
CA LEU A 188 3.97 -31.70 14.65
C LEU A 188 2.77 -31.08 15.41
N ALA A 189 1.56 -31.66 15.28
CA ALA A 189 0.38 -31.18 16.00
C ALA A 189 0.59 -31.13 17.53
N PRO A 190 1.27 -32.10 18.17
CA PRO A 190 1.60 -31.98 19.59
C PRO A 190 2.53 -30.80 19.91
N VAL A 191 3.45 -30.45 19.00
CA VAL A 191 4.34 -29.27 19.17
C VAL A 191 3.50 -27.99 19.13
N VAL A 192 2.57 -27.86 18.15
CA VAL A 192 1.66 -26.71 18.07
C VAL A 192 0.87 -26.57 19.37
N ASN A 193 0.25 -27.67 19.85
CA ASN A 193 -0.50 -27.64 21.10
C ASN A 193 0.39 -27.24 22.29
N GLY A 194 1.58 -27.82 22.38
CA GLY A 194 2.52 -27.58 23.48
C GLY A 194 2.95 -26.13 23.57
N LEU A 195 3.38 -25.54 22.44
CA LEU A 195 3.85 -24.13 22.38
C LEU A 195 2.72 -23.15 22.71
N LEU A 196 1.54 -23.32 22.10
CA LEU A 196 0.41 -22.40 22.35
C LEU A 196 -0.09 -22.50 23.79
N ARG A 197 -0.13 -23.69 24.38
CA ARG A 197 -0.51 -23.87 25.80
C ARG A 197 0.59 -23.35 26.74
N SER A 198 1.86 -23.45 26.34
CA SER A 198 2.97 -22.88 27.13
C SER A 198 2.87 -21.35 27.17
N PHE A 199 2.53 -20.73 26.02
CA PHE A 199 2.25 -19.30 25.96
C PHE A 199 1.14 -18.91 26.94
N LEU A 200 0.00 -19.62 26.91
CA LEU A 200 -1.13 -19.32 27.81
C LEU A 200 -0.73 -19.41 29.28
N ARG A 201 -0.03 -20.51 29.67
CA ARG A 201 0.44 -20.66 31.06
C ARG A 201 1.37 -19.52 31.48
N GLN A 202 2.25 -19.08 30.56
CA GLN A 202 3.14 -17.96 30.85
C GLN A 202 2.36 -16.67 31.05
N GLN A 203 1.36 -16.39 30.19
CA GLN A 203 0.48 -15.22 30.34
C GLN A 203 -0.32 -15.27 31.65
N GLU A 204 -0.89 -16.42 32.01
CA GLU A 204 -1.63 -16.60 33.24
C GLU A 204 -0.76 -16.39 34.50
N ALA A 205 0.54 -16.68 34.38
CA ALA A 205 1.52 -16.46 35.47
C ALA A 205 2.07 -15.02 35.47
N GLY A 206 1.57 -14.13 34.60
CA GLY A 206 2.08 -12.74 34.49
C GLY A 206 3.44 -12.65 33.82
N GLY A 207 3.84 -13.68 33.07
CA GLY A 207 5.13 -13.70 32.39
C GLY A 207 5.15 -12.82 31.14
N GLU A 208 6.20 -12.05 31.01
CA GLU A 208 6.41 -11.14 29.89
C GLU A 208 7.43 -11.69 28.90
N LEU A 209 7.52 -11.07 27.73
CA LEU A 209 8.58 -11.35 26.78
C LEU A 209 9.89 -10.79 27.32
N LEU A 210 10.91 -11.63 27.36
CA LEU A 210 12.25 -11.21 27.78
C LEU A 210 12.92 -10.50 26.59
N LEU A 211 13.13 -9.20 26.77
CA LEU A 211 13.74 -8.37 25.72
C LEU A 211 15.27 -8.37 25.86
N PRO A 212 16.00 -8.27 24.73
CA PRO A 212 17.44 -8.09 24.79
C PRO A 212 17.85 -6.81 25.53
N ALA A 213 19.06 -6.78 26.06
CA ALA A 213 19.62 -5.57 26.69
C ALA A 213 19.92 -4.46 25.68
N ASP A 214 20.18 -4.80 24.43
CA ASP A 214 20.41 -3.83 23.34
C ASP A 214 19.11 -3.09 23.03
N PRO A 215 19.08 -1.73 23.10
CA PRO A 215 17.84 -0.98 22.90
C PRO A 215 17.23 -1.15 21.49
N ALA A 216 18.06 -1.27 20.45
CA ALA A 216 17.56 -1.43 19.08
C ALA A 216 16.91 -2.81 18.91
N LEU A 217 17.54 -3.87 19.41
CA LEU A 217 16.98 -5.21 19.36
C LEU A 217 15.71 -5.32 20.23
N ALA A 218 15.69 -4.64 21.39
CA ALA A 218 14.51 -4.60 22.25
C ALA A 218 13.33 -3.91 21.51
N LEU A 219 13.59 -2.77 20.87
CA LEU A 219 12.60 -2.06 20.06
C LEU A 219 12.11 -2.95 18.89
N ALA A 220 13.05 -3.58 18.18
CA ALA A 220 12.76 -4.46 17.04
C ALA A 220 11.82 -5.60 17.46
N GLN A 221 12.09 -6.26 18.59
CA GLN A 221 11.27 -7.38 19.07
C GLN A 221 9.91 -6.91 19.59
N ARG A 222 9.90 -5.86 20.44
CA ARG A 222 8.67 -5.36 21.06
C ARG A 222 7.69 -4.82 20.03
N GLN A 223 8.19 -4.04 19.06
CA GLN A 223 7.37 -3.38 18.05
C GLN A 223 7.39 -4.05 16.68
N SER A 224 8.00 -5.23 16.62
CA SER A 224 8.02 -6.06 15.40
C SER A 224 8.55 -5.31 14.17
N LEU A 225 9.77 -4.78 14.29
CA LEU A 225 10.51 -4.15 13.19
C LEU A 225 11.71 -5.02 12.78
N PRO A 226 12.22 -4.87 11.54
CA PRO A 226 13.54 -5.39 11.21
C PRO A 226 14.63 -4.73 12.08
N ASP A 227 15.64 -5.49 12.45
CA ASP A 227 16.68 -5.02 13.36
C ASP A 227 17.39 -3.77 12.79
N TRP A 228 17.69 -3.75 11.47
CA TRP A 228 18.31 -2.59 10.82
C TRP A 228 17.46 -1.33 10.93
N LEU A 229 16.13 -1.47 10.81
CA LEU A 229 15.23 -0.30 10.87
C LEU A 229 15.13 0.23 12.31
N ALA A 230 15.05 -0.66 13.28
CA ALA A 230 15.03 -0.24 14.70
C ALA A 230 16.32 0.49 15.07
N GLN A 231 17.47 0.00 14.60
CA GLN A 231 18.75 0.67 14.77
C GLN A 231 18.74 2.06 14.12
N ALA A 232 18.36 2.13 12.86
CA ALA A 232 18.31 3.37 12.09
C ALA A 232 17.38 4.41 12.75
N LEU A 233 16.21 3.98 13.24
CA LEU A 233 15.27 4.87 13.92
C LEU A 233 15.89 5.52 15.16
N LEU A 234 16.66 4.77 15.95
CA LEU A 234 17.33 5.30 17.15
C LEU A 234 18.53 6.21 16.80
N GLU A 235 19.05 6.10 15.56
CA GLU A 235 20.05 7.05 15.04
C GLU A 235 19.40 8.34 14.55
N TRP A 236 18.21 8.26 13.95
CA TRP A 236 17.51 9.43 13.36
C TRP A 236 16.69 10.21 14.37
N LEU A 237 16.18 9.56 15.44
CA LEU A 237 15.19 10.12 16.35
C LEU A 237 15.58 9.88 17.80
N PRO A 238 15.21 10.78 18.71
CA PRO A 238 15.20 10.46 20.13
C PRO A 238 14.38 9.21 20.42
N ALA A 239 14.78 8.42 21.40
CA ALA A 239 14.16 7.12 21.69
C ALA A 239 12.64 7.18 21.88
N PRO A 240 12.04 8.19 22.56
CA PRO A 240 10.57 8.25 22.64
C PRO A 240 9.88 8.43 21.29
N ARG A 241 10.47 9.20 20.36
CA ARG A 241 9.92 9.39 19.01
C ARG A 241 10.09 8.14 18.16
N ALA A 242 11.22 7.44 18.29
CA ALA A 242 11.42 6.13 17.61
C ALA A 242 10.37 5.11 18.09
N GLU A 243 10.08 5.08 19.39
CA GLU A 243 9.02 4.23 19.95
C GLU A 243 7.64 4.63 19.42
N ALA A 244 7.31 5.93 19.39
CA ALA A 244 6.04 6.43 18.88
C ALA A 244 5.82 6.04 17.41
N TYR A 245 6.85 6.22 16.57
CA TYR A 245 6.82 5.75 15.17
C TYR A 245 6.54 4.25 15.10
N ALA A 246 7.27 3.45 15.87
CA ALA A 246 7.16 2.00 15.84
C ALA A 246 5.76 1.51 16.29
N VAL A 247 5.20 2.16 17.32
CA VAL A 247 3.83 1.92 17.78
C VAL A 247 2.83 2.27 16.68
N ALA A 248 2.97 3.45 16.04
CA ALA A 248 2.08 3.90 14.97
C ALA A 248 2.07 2.92 13.79
N CYS A 249 3.22 2.37 13.43
CA CYS A 249 3.33 1.36 12.36
C CYS A 249 2.55 0.08 12.66
N ASN A 250 2.17 -0.15 13.91
CA ASN A 250 1.41 -1.32 14.33
C ASN A 250 -0.09 -1.04 14.54
N GLN A 251 -0.50 0.23 14.50
CA GLN A 251 -1.91 0.58 14.60
C GLN A 251 -2.65 0.37 13.29
N PRO A 252 -3.96 0.13 13.32
CA PRO A 252 -4.76 0.15 12.10
C PRO A 252 -4.68 1.55 11.46
N PRO A 253 -4.41 1.64 10.15
CA PRO A 253 -4.33 2.94 9.49
C PRO A 253 -5.71 3.61 9.40
N SER A 254 -5.74 4.92 9.44
CA SER A 254 -6.97 5.70 9.20
C SER A 254 -7.48 5.47 7.78
N LEU A 255 -8.76 5.60 7.59
CA LEU A 255 -9.39 5.54 6.26
C LEU A 255 -9.88 6.94 5.92
N ASP A 256 -9.05 7.66 5.19
CA ASP A 256 -9.32 9.05 4.82
C ASP A 256 -9.86 9.13 3.40
N LEU A 257 -10.84 10.00 3.20
CA LEU A 257 -11.45 10.31 1.91
C LEU A 257 -11.07 11.73 1.51
N ARG A 258 -10.81 11.93 0.24
CA ARG A 258 -10.75 13.26 -0.37
C ARG A 258 -12.02 13.45 -1.21
N CYS A 259 -12.79 14.47 -0.86
CA CYS A 259 -14.01 14.86 -1.59
C CYS A 259 -13.64 15.58 -2.88
N ASN A 260 -14.36 15.26 -3.95
CA ASN A 260 -14.19 15.89 -5.26
C ASN A 260 -15.07 17.15 -5.29
N PRO A 261 -14.49 18.38 -5.24
CA PRO A 261 -15.28 19.60 -5.18
C PRO A 261 -16.05 19.89 -6.49
N LEU A 262 -15.69 19.22 -7.59
CA LEU A 262 -16.37 19.34 -8.88
C LEU A 262 -17.68 18.51 -8.90
N ARG A 263 -17.90 17.64 -7.91
CA ARG A 263 -19.05 16.72 -7.82
C ARG A 263 -19.92 16.95 -6.57
N GLY A 264 -19.64 18.01 -5.81
CA GLY A 264 -20.42 18.34 -4.64
C GLY A 264 -19.58 18.81 -3.46
N SER A 265 -20.24 19.28 -2.42
CA SER A 265 -19.54 19.76 -1.24
C SER A 265 -19.20 18.61 -0.27
N ARG A 266 -18.14 18.80 0.51
CA ARG A 266 -17.75 17.91 1.59
C ARG A 266 -18.90 17.72 2.61
N ASP A 267 -19.56 18.80 2.98
CA ASP A 267 -20.59 18.77 4.01
C ASP A 267 -21.84 17.99 3.54
N GLN A 268 -22.20 18.09 2.25
CA GLN A 268 -23.27 17.27 1.69
C GLN A 268 -22.89 15.78 1.69
N LEU A 269 -21.67 15.46 1.28
CA LEU A 269 -21.18 14.06 1.32
C LEU A 269 -21.18 13.53 2.75
N LEU A 270 -20.73 14.33 3.71
CA LEU A 270 -20.72 13.96 5.13
C LEU A 270 -22.13 13.63 5.63
N ALA A 271 -23.12 14.47 5.27
CA ALA A 271 -24.51 14.23 5.64
C ALA A 271 -25.04 12.92 5.05
N ASP A 272 -24.74 12.66 3.76
CA ASP A 272 -25.17 11.44 3.06
C ASP A 272 -24.55 10.18 3.68
N LEU A 273 -23.24 10.22 4.01
CA LEU A 273 -22.56 9.11 4.68
C LEU A 273 -23.16 8.81 6.05
N ARG A 274 -23.41 9.86 6.85
CA ARG A 274 -24.02 9.72 8.18
C ARG A 274 -25.46 9.18 8.09
N ALA A 275 -26.24 9.65 7.12
CA ALA A 275 -27.59 9.16 6.88
C ALA A 275 -27.59 7.65 6.49
N ALA A 276 -26.52 7.19 5.85
CA ALA A 276 -26.33 5.77 5.52
C ALA A 276 -25.75 4.94 6.69
N GLY A 277 -25.60 5.55 7.88
CA GLY A 277 -25.07 4.86 9.05
C GLY A 277 -23.55 4.72 9.09
N VAL A 278 -22.84 5.46 8.25
CA VAL A 278 -21.37 5.42 8.21
C VAL A 278 -20.82 6.46 9.19
N ALA A 279 -19.99 6.03 10.12
CA ALA A 279 -19.27 6.95 11.01
C ALA A 279 -18.27 7.74 10.17
N ALA A 280 -18.49 9.04 10.03
CA ALA A 280 -17.66 9.94 9.24
C ALA A 280 -17.54 11.30 9.94
N GLU A 281 -16.33 11.86 9.90
CA GLU A 281 -16.02 13.17 10.49
C GLU A 281 -15.21 14.02 9.50
N PRO A 282 -15.37 15.35 9.57
CA PRO A 282 -14.48 16.24 8.81
C PRO A 282 -13.04 16.09 9.32
N LEU A 283 -12.12 16.09 8.39
CA LEU A 283 -10.69 16.10 8.72
C LEU A 283 -10.27 17.54 8.95
N ALA A 284 -9.88 17.87 10.17
CA ALA A 284 -9.55 19.25 10.56
C ALA A 284 -8.35 19.76 9.73
N GLY A 285 -8.45 20.98 9.20
CA GLY A 285 -7.43 21.59 8.34
C GLY A 285 -7.43 21.10 6.89
N PHE A 286 -8.38 20.22 6.51
CA PHE A 286 -8.49 19.72 5.13
C PHE A 286 -9.88 20.05 4.58
N SER A 287 -9.95 21.04 3.70
CA SER A 287 -11.25 21.50 3.14
C SER A 287 -12.01 20.41 2.40
N GLN A 288 -11.29 19.45 1.81
CA GLN A 288 -11.86 18.32 1.08
C GLN A 288 -11.82 17.00 1.87
N GLY A 289 -11.23 17.00 3.08
CA GLY A 289 -10.94 15.77 3.83
C GLY A 289 -12.08 15.29 4.72
N LEU A 290 -12.34 13.98 4.68
CA LEU A 290 -13.18 13.27 5.67
C LEU A 290 -12.38 12.07 6.19
N VAL A 291 -12.63 11.68 7.44
CA VAL A 291 -12.13 10.42 7.99
C VAL A 291 -13.30 9.50 8.31
N LEU A 292 -13.20 8.22 7.93
CA LEU A 292 -14.20 7.22 8.24
C LEU A 292 -13.79 6.46 9.50
N GLY A 293 -14.73 6.35 10.43
CA GLY A 293 -14.56 5.57 11.65
C GLY A 293 -15.14 4.16 11.54
N GLY A 294 -14.60 3.25 12.33
CA GLY A 294 -15.15 1.90 12.45
C GLY A 294 -14.98 1.04 11.20
N ARG A 295 -15.93 0.15 10.98
CA ARG A 295 -15.94 -0.78 9.84
C ARG A 295 -16.85 -0.24 8.75
N SER A 296 -16.27 0.20 7.66
CA SER A 296 -17.00 0.85 6.55
C SER A 296 -17.54 -0.13 5.49
N GLY A 297 -17.25 -1.42 5.61
CA GLY A 297 -17.72 -2.42 4.63
C GLY A 297 -17.06 -2.28 3.27
N ASP A 298 -17.81 -2.57 2.20
CA ASP A 298 -17.33 -2.38 0.82
C ASP A 298 -17.50 -0.91 0.43
N LEU A 299 -16.41 -0.20 0.34
CA LEU A 299 -16.38 1.24 0.03
C LEU A 299 -17.11 1.59 -1.26
N ARG A 300 -17.16 0.66 -2.22
CA ARG A 300 -17.84 0.89 -3.51
C ARG A 300 -19.35 1.04 -3.37
N GLN A 301 -19.90 0.59 -2.25
CA GLN A 301 -21.34 0.67 -1.94
C GLN A 301 -21.71 1.92 -1.13
N LEU A 302 -20.71 2.68 -0.70
CA LEU A 302 -20.95 3.89 0.10
C LEU A 302 -21.48 5.03 -0.78
N PRO A 303 -22.34 5.91 -0.22
CA PRO A 303 -22.85 7.08 -0.93
C PRO A 303 -21.73 7.91 -1.59
N GLY A 304 -21.95 8.30 -2.83
CA GLY A 304 -21.05 9.16 -3.58
C GLY A 304 -19.87 8.46 -4.26
N TYR A 305 -19.64 7.14 -4.03
CA TYR A 305 -18.54 6.44 -4.68
C TYR A 305 -18.75 6.33 -6.20
N ALA A 306 -19.90 5.79 -6.58
CA ALA A 306 -20.22 5.58 -8.00
C ALA A 306 -20.33 6.91 -8.76
N GLU A 307 -20.83 7.94 -8.09
CA GLU A 307 -20.99 9.29 -8.64
C GLU A 307 -19.67 10.08 -8.71
N GLY A 308 -18.57 9.51 -8.25
CA GLY A 308 -17.26 10.17 -8.27
C GLY A 308 -17.12 11.35 -7.33
N ARG A 309 -17.91 11.38 -6.23
CA ARG A 309 -17.89 12.47 -5.27
C ARG A 309 -16.70 12.45 -4.33
N TRP A 310 -15.94 11.33 -4.30
CA TRP A 310 -14.76 11.16 -3.45
C TRP A 310 -13.85 10.04 -3.92
N CYS A 311 -12.64 10.05 -3.39
CA CYS A 311 -11.69 8.94 -3.51
C CYS A 311 -11.00 8.70 -2.17
N VAL A 312 -10.40 7.51 -2.02
CA VAL A 312 -9.57 7.21 -0.84
C VAL A 312 -8.21 7.85 -1.05
N GLN A 313 -7.79 8.66 -0.09
CA GLN A 313 -6.43 9.23 -0.09
C GLN A 313 -6.05 9.61 1.34
N ASP A 314 -4.91 9.09 1.79
CA ASP A 314 -4.37 9.41 3.12
C ASP A 314 -4.19 10.93 3.29
N ARG A 315 -4.45 11.44 4.51
CA ARG A 315 -4.38 12.88 4.83
C ARG A 315 -3.03 13.50 4.51
N SER A 316 -1.93 12.79 4.77
CA SER A 316 -0.59 13.30 4.45
C SER A 316 -0.40 13.44 2.93
N ALA A 317 -0.88 12.46 2.17
CA ALA A 317 -0.86 12.53 0.69
C ALA A 317 -1.75 13.64 0.14
N GLN A 318 -2.82 14.04 0.85
CA GLN A 318 -3.68 15.15 0.42
C GLN A 318 -2.97 16.51 0.48
N ARG A 319 -1.85 16.64 1.20
CA ARG A 319 -1.07 17.89 1.27
C ARG A 319 -0.19 18.11 0.01
N ILE A 320 0.06 17.07 -0.78
CA ILE A 320 1.06 17.12 -1.86
C ILE A 320 0.60 17.99 -3.03
N ALA A 321 -0.62 17.78 -3.53
CA ALA A 321 -1.12 18.55 -4.68
C ALA A 321 -1.27 20.07 -4.36
N PRO A 322 -1.79 20.47 -3.18
CA PRO A 322 -1.78 21.88 -2.80
C PRO A 322 -0.38 22.51 -2.73
N LEU A 323 0.63 21.75 -2.30
CA LEU A 323 2.01 22.25 -2.24
C LEU A 323 2.55 22.60 -3.64
N LEU A 324 2.09 21.91 -4.69
CA LEU A 324 2.44 22.24 -6.07
C LEU A 324 1.75 23.55 -6.54
N ASP A 325 0.64 23.95 -5.89
CA ASP A 325 -0.12 25.19 -6.15
C ASP A 325 -0.58 25.27 -7.62
N PRO A 326 -1.29 24.24 -8.14
CA PRO A 326 -1.67 24.19 -9.55
C PRO A 326 -2.70 25.27 -9.88
N GLN A 327 -2.53 25.96 -11.04
CA GLN A 327 -3.45 27.00 -11.48
C GLN A 327 -4.29 26.54 -12.68
N PRO A 328 -5.55 26.95 -12.77
CA PRO A 328 -6.37 26.63 -13.95
C PRO A 328 -5.70 27.09 -15.26
N GLY A 329 -5.65 26.19 -16.23
CA GLY A 329 -5.05 26.47 -17.53
C GLY A 329 -3.59 26.07 -17.66
N GLU A 330 -2.92 25.74 -16.56
CA GLU A 330 -1.51 25.30 -16.58
C GLU A 330 -1.36 23.90 -17.18
N ARG A 331 -0.13 23.62 -17.57
CA ARG A 331 0.32 22.32 -18.07
C ARG A 331 1.21 21.67 -17.03
N ILE A 332 0.77 20.56 -16.45
CA ILE A 332 1.38 19.89 -15.29
C ILE A 332 1.80 18.46 -15.65
N LEU A 333 2.98 18.05 -15.20
CA LEU A 333 3.44 16.66 -15.28
C LEU A 333 3.40 16.01 -13.88
N ASP A 334 2.69 14.89 -13.77
CA ASP A 334 2.79 13.98 -12.63
C ASP A 334 3.64 12.79 -13.08
N ALA A 335 4.91 12.76 -12.67
CA ALA A 335 5.95 11.95 -13.30
C ALA A 335 5.99 10.47 -12.82
N CYS A 336 5.27 10.13 -11.72
CA CYS A 336 5.14 8.77 -11.21
C CYS A 336 3.70 8.53 -10.77
N ALA A 337 2.77 8.76 -11.70
CA ALA A 337 1.38 9.07 -11.40
C ALA A 337 0.55 7.95 -10.76
N ALA A 338 0.83 6.70 -11.13
CA ALA A 338 -0.08 5.62 -10.73
C ALA A 338 -0.01 5.32 -9.21
N PRO A 339 -1.16 5.16 -8.55
CA PRO A 339 -2.51 4.86 -9.09
C PRO A 339 -3.41 6.06 -9.42
N GLY A 340 -2.91 7.29 -9.39
CA GLY A 340 -3.62 8.47 -9.88
C GLY A 340 -4.22 9.38 -8.81
N GLY A 341 -4.01 9.08 -7.54
CA GLY A 341 -4.60 9.88 -6.45
C GLY A 341 -4.13 11.33 -6.45
N LYS A 342 -2.86 11.57 -6.77
CA LYS A 342 -2.29 12.92 -6.84
C LYS A 342 -2.66 13.60 -8.17
N SER A 343 -2.59 12.90 -9.30
CA SER A 343 -3.03 13.44 -10.61
C SER A 343 -4.48 13.93 -10.55
N THR A 344 -5.39 13.12 -9.96
CA THR A 344 -6.80 13.53 -9.84
C THR A 344 -6.98 14.72 -8.90
N HIS A 345 -6.18 14.81 -7.83
CA HIS A 345 -6.21 15.96 -6.92
C HIS A 345 -5.74 17.24 -7.62
N LEU A 346 -4.68 17.16 -8.44
CA LEU A 346 -4.22 18.31 -9.26
C LEU A 346 -5.35 18.80 -10.16
N ALA A 347 -5.99 17.89 -10.90
CA ALA A 347 -7.09 18.25 -11.81
C ALA A 347 -8.28 18.88 -11.05
N GLU A 348 -8.63 18.34 -9.88
CA GLU A 348 -9.68 18.91 -9.04
C GLU A 348 -9.35 20.35 -8.60
N LEU A 349 -8.10 20.61 -8.19
CA LEU A 349 -7.64 21.94 -7.79
C LEU A 349 -7.62 22.92 -8.97
N MET A 350 -7.31 22.43 -10.17
CA MET A 350 -7.36 23.23 -11.41
C MET A 350 -8.78 23.50 -11.92
N GLY A 351 -9.81 22.93 -11.28
CA GLY A 351 -11.18 23.03 -11.79
C GLY A 351 -11.39 22.28 -13.11
N ASP A 352 -10.62 21.22 -13.32
CA ASP A 352 -10.56 20.40 -14.56
C ASP A 352 -10.26 21.24 -15.81
N ARG A 353 -9.41 22.27 -15.67
CA ARG A 353 -9.04 23.20 -16.76
C ARG A 353 -7.53 23.25 -16.91
N GLY A 354 -7.02 22.98 -18.11
CA GLY A 354 -5.60 22.88 -18.41
C GLY A 354 -5.23 21.49 -18.89
N GLU A 355 -4.01 21.05 -18.60
CA GLU A 355 -3.55 19.71 -18.97
C GLU A 355 -2.73 19.10 -17.83
N VAL A 356 -3.10 17.90 -17.37
CA VAL A 356 -2.28 17.10 -16.46
C VAL A 356 -1.82 15.86 -17.22
N VAL A 357 -0.51 15.71 -17.40
CA VAL A 357 0.08 14.51 -17.98
C VAL A 357 0.46 13.56 -16.85
N ALA A 358 -0.25 12.44 -16.76
CA ALA A 358 -0.03 11.40 -15.76
C ALA A 358 0.89 10.31 -16.35
N LEU A 359 2.18 10.40 -16.03
CA LEU A 359 3.23 9.52 -16.55
C LEU A 359 3.53 8.37 -15.57
N ASP A 360 3.63 7.15 -16.07
CA ASP A 360 4.12 6.01 -15.28
C ASP A 360 4.76 4.99 -16.20
N ARG A 361 5.78 4.28 -15.72
CA ARG A 361 6.46 3.22 -16.48
C ARG A 361 5.57 2.01 -16.77
N SER A 362 4.50 1.84 -15.99
CA SER A 362 3.64 0.65 -16.05
C SER A 362 2.29 0.96 -16.68
N ALA A 363 2.09 0.47 -17.91
CA ALA A 363 0.79 0.55 -18.59
C ALA A 363 -0.34 -0.08 -17.76
N ALA A 364 -0.07 -1.20 -17.07
CA ALA A 364 -1.06 -1.87 -16.22
C ALA A 364 -1.49 -1.00 -15.02
N ARG A 365 -0.55 -0.26 -14.45
CA ARG A 365 -0.87 0.67 -13.35
C ARG A 365 -1.69 1.87 -13.87
N LEU A 366 -1.37 2.37 -15.06
CA LEU A 366 -2.10 3.48 -15.69
C LEU A 366 -3.56 3.14 -16.03
N GLN A 367 -3.88 1.87 -16.30
CA GLN A 367 -5.27 1.45 -16.48
C GLN A 367 -6.13 1.75 -15.23
N ARG A 368 -5.54 1.71 -14.04
CA ARG A 368 -6.25 2.08 -12.80
C ARG A 368 -6.49 3.58 -12.72
N VAL A 369 -5.52 4.38 -13.19
CA VAL A 369 -5.69 5.83 -13.32
C VAL A 369 -6.90 6.10 -14.22
N GLY A 370 -6.93 5.51 -15.42
CA GLY A 370 -8.03 5.69 -16.38
C GLY A 370 -9.41 5.41 -15.77
N ARG A 371 -9.56 4.28 -15.06
CA ARG A 371 -10.83 3.93 -14.40
C ARG A 371 -11.25 4.96 -13.34
N ASN A 372 -10.27 5.52 -12.60
CA ASN A 372 -10.55 6.56 -11.63
C ASN A 372 -10.96 7.87 -12.31
N LEU A 373 -10.31 8.23 -13.43
CA LEU A 373 -10.68 9.43 -14.21
C LEU A 373 -12.13 9.36 -14.68
N GLU A 374 -12.54 8.23 -15.26
CA GLU A 374 -13.91 7.99 -15.70
C GLU A 374 -14.89 8.17 -14.55
N ARG A 375 -14.63 7.52 -13.41
CA ARG A 375 -15.49 7.56 -12.22
C ARG A 375 -15.59 8.97 -11.64
N LEU A 376 -14.45 9.68 -11.53
CA LEU A 376 -14.41 11.03 -10.96
C LEU A 376 -14.90 12.09 -11.95
N GLY A 377 -15.00 11.75 -13.26
CA GLY A 377 -15.45 12.65 -14.31
C GLY A 377 -14.46 13.76 -14.63
N LEU A 378 -13.15 13.42 -14.62
CA LEU A 378 -12.06 14.36 -14.90
C LEU A 378 -11.61 14.20 -16.35
N THR A 379 -11.47 15.32 -17.07
CA THR A 379 -11.20 15.33 -18.50
C THR A 379 -9.83 15.92 -18.88
N CYS A 380 -9.24 16.72 -18.01
CA CYS A 380 -7.97 17.39 -18.31
C CYS A 380 -6.74 16.51 -18.11
N ILE A 381 -6.90 15.23 -17.73
CA ILE A 381 -5.78 14.31 -17.44
C ILE A 381 -5.55 13.38 -18.63
N GLN A 382 -4.32 13.31 -19.12
CA GLN A 382 -3.87 12.36 -20.15
C GLN A 382 -2.87 11.39 -19.53
N THR A 383 -3.07 10.08 -19.73
CA THR A 383 -2.10 9.08 -19.27
C THR A 383 -1.05 8.80 -20.34
N ARG A 384 0.22 8.71 -19.94
CA ARG A 384 1.35 8.38 -20.81
C ARG A 384 2.22 7.29 -20.17
N VAL A 385 2.59 6.29 -20.96
CA VAL A 385 3.58 5.30 -20.54
C VAL A 385 4.97 5.85 -20.91
N GLY A 386 5.88 5.90 -19.93
CA GLY A 386 7.23 6.38 -20.17
C GLY A 386 8.09 6.38 -18.92
N ASP A 387 9.37 6.64 -19.12
CA ASP A 387 10.35 6.65 -18.04
C ASP A 387 10.81 8.09 -17.77
N GLY A 388 10.44 8.64 -16.63
CA GLY A 388 10.81 9.99 -16.22
C GLY A 388 12.32 10.24 -16.09
N THR A 389 13.12 9.19 -15.99
CA THR A 389 14.58 9.34 -15.88
C THR A 389 15.22 9.76 -17.22
N ASN A 390 14.55 9.53 -18.35
CA ASN A 390 15.14 9.69 -19.69
C ASN A 390 14.43 10.70 -20.59
N LEU A 391 13.31 11.28 -20.17
CA LEU A 391 12.49 12.16 -21.03
C LEU A 391 13.30 13.31 -21.64
N ALA A 392 14.16 13.97 -20.87
CA ALA A 392 14.98 15.08 -21.37
C ALA A 392 16.05 14.63 -22.37
N GLN A 393 16.52 13.41 -22.29
CA GLN A 393 17.54 12.85 -23.19
C GLN A 393 16.95 12.42 -24.55
N GLU A 394 15.66 12.17 -24.59
CA GLU A 394 14.93 11.88 -25.83
C GLU A 394 14.66 13.16 -26.66
N LEU A 395 15.12 14.31 -26.21
CA LEU A 395 15.23 15.58 -26.98
C LEU A 395 16.56 15.58 -27.75
N PRO A 396 16.71 15.99 -28.94
CA PRO A 396 16.05 15.92 -30.22
C PRO A 396 16.66 14.93 -31.22
N GLY A 397 15.89 14.27 -32.00
CA GLY A 397 16.31 13.73 -33.30
C GLY A 397 16.54 12.23 -33.42
N THR A 398 16.18 11.36 -32.48
CA THR A 398 16.61 9.96 -32.54
C THR A 398 15.53 8.88 -32.54
N LEU A 399 14.25 9.22 -32.62
CA LEU A 399 13.24 8.16 -32.73
C LEU A 399 12.34 8.38 -33.93
N ALA A 400 12.45 7.47 -34.89
CA ALA A 400 11.45 7.32 -35.95
C ALA A 400 10.12 6.89 -35.32
N PRO A 401 9.01 7.48 -35.70
CA PRO A 401 7.72 7.14 -35.11
C PRO A 401 7.32 5.69 -35.43
N GLY A 402 7.11 4.89 -34.38
CA GLY A 402 6.50 3.59 -34.51
C GLY A 402 5.01 3.76 -34.86
N PRO A 403 4.44 2.81 -35.60
CA PRO A 403 3.03 2.92 -36.01
C PRO A 403 2.09 2.84 -34.80
N GLY A 404 1.34 3.91 -34.56
CA GLY A 404 0.26 3.95 -33.57
C GLY A 404 0.45 4.81 -32.33
N ILE A 405 1.55 5.58 -32.25
CA ILE A 405 1.75 6.53 -31.13
C ILE A 405 1.60 7.95 -31.69
N GLY A 406 0.50 8.60 -31.37
CA GLY A 406 0.28 10.00 -31.77
C GLY A 406 1.23 10.94 -31.03
N ASP A 407 1.78 11.89 -31.74
CA ASP A 407 2.65 12.98 -31.29
C ASP A 407 3.73 12.56 -30.27
N ASP A 408 4.83 12.05 -30.79
CA ASP A 408 5.98 11.55 -30.02
C ASP A 408 6.72 12.64 -29.23
N ALA A 409 6.26 13.87 -29.29
CA ALA A 409 6.92 15.03 -28.67
C ALA A 409 6.02 15.74 -27.64
N TRP A 410 5.14 14.98 -26.98
CA TRP A 410 4.17 15.52 -26.03
C TRP A 410 4.82 16.31 -24.87
N TRP A 411 6.08 16.05 -24.54
CA TRP A 411 6.80 16.78 -23.49
C TRP A 411 7.39 18.13 -23.98
N ARG A 412 7.43 18.38 -25.28
CA ARG A 412 7.97 19.64 -25.84
C ARG A 412 7.12 20.85 -25.41
N GLY A 413 7.77 22.00 -25.27
CA GLY A 413 7.15 23.20 -24.76
C GLY A 413 7.14 23.29 -23.24
N GLY A 414 7.60 22.26 -22.56
CA GLY A 414 7.77 22.22 -21.10
C GLY A 414 6.49 22.21 -20.29
N PHE A 415 6.65 22.21 -18.99
CA PHE A 415 5.57 22.18 -18.01
C PHE A 415 5.68 23.40 -17.08
N ASP A 416 4.54 23.95 -16.70
CA ASP A 416 4.49 25.02 -15.70
C ASP A 416 4.81 24.46 -14.32
N ARG A 417 4.39 23.19 -14.08
CA ARG A 417 4.61 22.50 -12.81
C ARG A 417 4.94 21.04 -13.04
N ILE A 418 5.79 20.47 -12.15
CA ILE A 418 6.11 19.04 -12.18
C ILE A 418 5.95 18.47 -10.77
N LEU A 419 5.21 17.37 -10.64
CA LEU A 419 5.13 16.56 -9.44
C LEU A 419 5.98 15.29 -9.62
N VAL A 420 6.87 15.04 -8.69
CA VAL A 420 7.67 13.81 -8.62
C VAL A 420 7.30 13.08 -7.31
N ASP A 421 6.20 12.31 -7.35
CA ASP A 421 5.83 11.41 -6.25
C ASP A 421 6.68 10.15 -6.38
N ALA A 422 7.92 10.22 -5.91
CA ALA A 422 8.99 9.31 -6.31
C ALA A 422 8.79 7.88 -5.76
N PRO A 423 9.13 6.85 -6.54
CA PRO A 423 9.27 5.51 -5.97
C PRO A 423 10.24 5.55 -4.79
N CYS A 424 9.84 4.98 -3.66
CA CYS A 424 10.60 5.08 -2.41
C CYS A 424 10.43 3.82 -1.56
N SER A 425 11.15 3.74 -0.46
CA SER A 425 11.11 2.58 0.45
C SER A 425 9.75 2.38 1.13
N GLY A 426 8.91 3.44 1.20
CA GLY A 426 7.58 3.35 1.78
C GLY A 426 7.57 3.20 3.30
N LEU A 427 8.65 3.56 3.98
CA LEU A 427 8.75 3.41 5.44
C LEU A 427 7.71 4.25 6.20
N GLY A 428 7.15 5.29 5.57
CA GLY A 428 6.06 6.06 6.16
C GLY A 428 4.71 5.35 6.16
N THR A 429 4.54 4.24 5.39
CA THR A 429 3.25 3.60 5.16
C THR A 429 3.17 2.17 5.74
N LEU A 430 4.03 1.82 6.70
CA LEU A 430 4.13 0.45 7.24
C LEU A 430 2.85 -0.01 7.95
N ALA A 431 2.02 0.91 8.43
CA ALA A 431 0.71 0.58 8.99
C ALA A 431 -0.22 -0.02 7.92
N ARG A 432 -0.17 0.51 6.69
CA ARG A 432 -0.98 0.04 5.54
C ARG A 432 -0.39 -1.19 4.88
N HIS A 433 0.94 -1.18 4.67
CA HIS A 433 1.68 -2.20 3.92
C HIS A 433 2.56 -3.01 4.88
N ALA A 434 1.93 -3.87 5.70
CA ALA A 434 2.60 -4.61 6.78
C ALA A 434 3.80 -5.45 6.31
N ASP A 435 3.73 -6.02 5.09
CA ASP A 435 4.80 -6.84 4.53
C ASP A 435 5.99 -6.01 4.01
N ALA A 436 5.80 -4.72 3.74
CA ALA A 436 6.87 -3.85 3.22
C ALA A 436 8.07 -3.82 4.16
N ARG A 437 7.84 -3.80 5.48
CA ARG A 437 8.92 -3.79 6.48
C ARG A 437 9.87 -4.99 6.37
N TRP A 438 9.39 -6.11 5.83
CA TRP A 438 10.19 -7.35 5.70
C TRP A 438 10.86 -7.49 4.33
N ARG A 439 10.55 -6.59 3.40
CA ARG A 439 11.06 -6.61 2.03
C ARG A 439 12.18 -5.60 1.82
N ILE A 440 12.04 -4.44 2.46
CA ILE A 440 12.98 -3.32 2.31
C ILE A 440 14.19 -3.57 3.21
N GLY A 441 15.36 -3.31 2.64
CA GLY A 441 16.63 -3.34 3.36
C GLY A 441 17.57 -2.26 2.85
N PRO A 442 18.71 -2.03 3.51
CA PRO A 442 19.62 -0.92 3.14
C PRO A 442 20.04 -0.90 1.68
N ALA A 443 20.35 -2.07 1.07
CA ALA A 443 20.74 -2.13 -0.33
C ALA A 443 19.63 -1.65 -1.28
N ALA A 444 18.37 -1.97 -0.99
CA ALA A 444 17.25 -1.48 -1.80
C ALA A 444 17.08 0.05 -1.71
N ILE A 445 17.46 0.63 -0.56
CA ILE A 445 17.43 2.09 -0.38
C ILE A 445 18.50 2.74 -1.26
N ASP A 446 19.67 2.15 -1.38
CA ASP A 446 20.74 2.66 -2.28
C ASP A 446 20.23 2.77 -3.72
N ASP A 447 19.57 1.71 -4.21
CA ASP A 447 18.98 1.69 -5.56
C ASP A 447 17.88 2.75 -5.72
N LEU A 448 17.04 2.94 -4.69
CA LEU A 448 15.95 3.93 -4.72
C LEU A 448 16.49 5.37 -4.73
N VAL A 449 17.50 5.68 -3.93
CA VAL A 449 18.15 7.00 -3.91
C VAL A 449 18.74 7.33 -5.29
N LEU A 450 19.39 6.35 -5.92
CA LEU A 450 19.91 6.55 -7.27
C LEU A 450 18.80 6.84 -8.28
N LEU A 451 17.72 6.06 -8.24
CA LEU A 451 16.56 6.26 -9.11
C LEU A 451 15.90 7.63 -8.88
N GLN A 452 15.74 8.04 -7.63
CA GLN A 452 15.15 9.32 -7.26
C GLN A 452 15.99 10.48 -7.78
N ARG A 453 17.32 10.38 -7.67
CA ARG A 453 18.25 11.37 -8.25
C ARG A 453 18.08 11.45 -9.77
N GLN A 454 18.06 10.31 -10.46
CA GLN A 454 17.86 10.25 -11.92
C GLN A 454 16.54 10.87 -12.34
N LEU A 455 15.47 10.67 -11.56
CA LEU A 455 14.18 11.30 -11.82
C LEU A 455 14.26 12.83 -11.72
N LEU A 456 14.86 13.37 -10.66
CA LEU A 456 15.03 14.81 -10.49
C LEU A 456 15.85 15.41 -11.65
N GLU A 457 16.99 14.78 -11.97
CA GLU A 457 17.88 15.24 -13.05
C GLU A 457 17.21 15.16 -14.44
N GLY A 458 16.43 14.10 -14.67
CA GLY A 458 15.75 13.89 -15.94
C GLY A 458 14.53 14.80 -16.15
N LEU A 459 13.89 15.22 -15.08
CA LEU A 459 12.65 15.99 -15.15
C LEU A 459 12.87 17.50 -14.99
N ALA A 460 13.91 17.93 -14.28
CA ALA A 460 14.21 19.34 -14.04
C ALA A 460 14.30 20.16 -15.35
N PRO A 461 14.95 19.67 -16.43
CA PRO A 461 15.03 20.42 -17.69
C PRO A 461 13.68 20.59 -18.42
N LEU A 462 12.66 19.85 -18.05
CA LEU A 462 11.33 19.93 -18.66
C LEU A 462 10.46 21.02 -18.02
N LEU A 463 10.93 21.61 -16.94
CA LEU A 463 10.21 22.69 -16.26
C LEU A 463 10.50 24.02 -16.94
N ARG A 464 9.45 24.81 -17.16
CA ARG A 464 9.58 26.18 -17.72
C ARG A 464 10.34 27.08 -16.74
N PRO A 465 11.02 28.14 -17.25
CA PRO A 465 11.67 29.10 -16.38
C PRO A 465 10.71 29.63 -15.30
N GLY A 466 11.16 29.67 -14.05
CA GLY A 466 10.36 30.07 -12.90
C GLY A 466 9.27 29.10 -12.47
N GLY A 467 9.16 27.95 -13.12
CA GLY A 467 8.16 26.93 -12.80
C GLY A 467 8.43 26.26 -11.44
N ARG A 468 7.45 25.50 -10.94
CA ARG A 468 7.54 24.83 -9.63
C ARG A 468 7.61 23.32 -9.79
N LEU A 469 8.55 22.69 -9.09
CA LEU A 469 8.67 21.24 -8.96
C LEU A 469 8.41 20.84 -7.50
N VAL A 470 7.54 19.87 -7.29
CA VAL A 470 7.37 19.26 -5.97
C VAL A 470 7.91 17.83 -6.03
N TYR A 471 8.90 17.56 -5.21
CA TYR A 471 9.39 16.21 -4.92
C TYR A 471 8.69 15.70 -3.67
N ALA A 472 8.17 14.46 -3.72
CA ALA A 472 7.48 13.86 -2.59
C ALA A 472 7.78 12.36 -2.48
N THR A 473 7.78 11.85 -1.25
CA THR A 473 7.92 10.42 -0.95
C THR A 473 7.02 10.04 0.22
N CYS A 474 6.58 8.77 0.24
CA CYS A 474 5.90 8.20 1.41
C CYS A 474 6.89 7.44 2.30
N THR A 475 8.10 7.98 2.48
CA THR A 475 9.11 7.40 3.36
C THR A 475 9.61 8.42 4.38
N VAL A 476 10.24 7.90 5.43
CA VAL A 476 10.87 8.72 6.48
C VAL A 476 12.40 8.65 6.43
N HIS A 477 12.96 7.99 5.41
CA HIS A 477 14.40 7.76 5.32
C HIS A 477 15.13 9.04 4.89
N PRO A 478 16.08 9.57 5.71
CA PRO A 478 16.74 10.86 5.40
C PRO A 478 17.40 10.92 4.03
N ARG A 479 18.05 9.83 3.59
CA ARG A 479 18.75 9.75 2.30
C ARG A 479 17.82 9.84 1.10
N GLU A 480 16.57 9.42 1.24
CA GLU A 480 15.54 9.52 0.19
C GLU A 480 14.86 10.90 0.19
N ASN A 481 15.06 11.70 1.24
CA ASN A 481 14.32 12.91 1.54
C ASN A 481 15.25 14.14 1.56
N GLY A 482 15.48 14.72 2.74
CA GLY A 482 16.23 15.96 2.89
C GLY A 482 17.66 15.92 2.35
N GLU A 483 18.36 14.78 2.51
CA GLU A 483 19.73 14.64 1.99
C GLU A 483 19.75 14.62 0.46
N LEU A 484 18.76 13.98 -0.17
CA LEU A 484 18.63 13.99 -1.64
C LEU A 484 18.39 15.40 -2.16
N ILE A 485 17.46 16.14 -1.55
CA ILE A 485 17.14 17.51 -1.96
C ILE A 485 18.34 18.45 -1.74
N SER A 486 19.04 18.30 -0.63
CA SER A 486 20.26 19.09 -0.35
C SER A 486 21.34 18.83 -1.41
N SER A 487 21.52 17.56 -1.80
CA SER A 487 22.45 17.17 -2.85
C SER A 487 22.05 17.77 -4.21
N PHE A 488 20.76 17.72 -4.54
CA PHE A 488 20.25 18.31 -5.79
C PHE A 488 20.50 19.84 -5.83
N LEU A 489 20.17 20.54 -4.75
CA LEU A 489 20.35 22.01 -4.69
C LEU A 489 21.84 22.40 -4.73
N ALA A 490 22.73 21.60 -4.14
CA ALA A 490 24.17 21.84 -4.22
C ALA A 490 24.69 21.70 -5.67
N ALA A 491 24.13 20.77 -6.44
CA ALA A 491 24.46 20.59 -7.86
C ALA A 491 23.79 21.63 -8.76
N HIS A 492 22.69 22.23 -8.32
CA HIS A 492 21.90 23.20 -9.10
C HIS A 492 21.72 24.51 -8.31
N PRO A 493 22.77 25.33 -8.15
CA PRO A 493 22.74 26.50 -7.25
C PRO A 493 21.76 27.60 -7.66
N ASN A 494 21.23 27.56 -8.88
CA ASN A 494 20.22 28.52 -9.36
C ASN A 494 18.79 28.10 -9.01
N TRP A 495 18.58 26.89 -8.49
CA TRP A 495 17.28 26.44 -7.99
C TRP A 495 17.07 26.94 -6.56
N ARG A 496 15.83 27.16 -6.20
CA ARG A 496 15.48 27.66 -4.86
C ARG A 496 14.51 26.72 -4.17
N LEU A 497 14.81 26.36 -2.93
CA LEU A 497 13.87 25.67 -2.06
C LEU A 497 12.83 26.67 -1.56
N LEU A 498 11.56 26.42 -1.85
CA LEU A 498 10.44 27.25 -1.37
C LEU A 498 9.95 26.80 0.00
N GLU A 499 9.75 25.49 0.14
CA GLU A 499 9.21 24.88 1.35
C GLU A 499 9.62 23.41 1.39
N SER A 500 9.83 22.87 2.59
CA SER A 500 9.94 21.40 2.76
C SER A 500 9.46 21.01 4.15
N TRP A 501 8.96 19.77 4.24
CA TRP A 501 8.49 19.21 5.51
C TRP A 501 8.61 17.69 5.52
N GLN A 502 8.71 17.15 6.74
CA GLN A 502 8.74 15.71 7.00
C GLN A 502 7.66 15.38 8.03
N LEU A 503 6.75 14.48 7.68
CA LEU A 503 5.73 13.94 8.58
C LEU A 503 6.15 12.53 9.02
N TRP A 504 5.99 12.23 10.28
CA TRP A 504 6.30 10.92 10.85
C TRP A 504 4.99 10.22 11.27
N PRO A 505 4.84 8.90 11.02
CA PRO A 505 3.74 8.15 11.62
C PRO A 505 3.73 8.33 13.14
N GLY A 506 2.55 8.55 13.72
CA GLY A 506 2.40 8.78 15.16
C GLY A 506 2.61 10.22 15.62
N GLN A 507 2.97 11.12 14.72
CA GLN A 507 3.08 12.55 15.04
C GLN A 507 1.71 13.09 15.48
N GLY A 508 1.65 13.77 16.60
CA GLY A 508 0.41 14.27 17.19
C GLY A 508 -0.28 13.31 18.16
N LEU A 509 0.26 12.13 18.40
CA LEU A 509 -0.18 11.28 19.50
C LEU A 509 0.31 11.90 20.84
N ALA A 510 -0.61 12.03 21.75
CA ALA A 510 -0.59 12.83 22.98
C ALA A 510 0.77 13.08 23.68
N GLY A 511 1.02 14.33 24.01
CA GLY A 511 1.97 14.77 25.03
C GLY A 511 3.32 15.30 24.56
N GLU A 512 3.54 15.44 23.25
CA GLU A 512 4.81 16.00 22.76
C GLU A 512 4.70 17.51 22.56
N ALA A 513 5.54 18.27 23.29
CA ALA A 513 5.81 19.65 22.95
C ALA A 513 6.46 19.66 21.55
N THR A 514 5.88 20.37 20.64
CA THR A 514 6.44 20.60 19.31
C THR A 514 7.80 21.32 19.46
N GLU A 515 8.87 20.74 18.95
CA GLU A 515 10.14 21.43 18.80
C GLU A 515 9.96 22.63 17.85
N PRO A 516 10.73 23.71 18.02
CA PRO A 516 10.56 24.91 17.19
C PRO A 516 10.67 24.68 15.67
N ALA A 517 11.29 23.60 15.24
CA ALA A 517 11.34 23.22 13.83
C ALA A 517 9.96 22.74 13.29
N ASP A 518 9.08 22.29 14.17
CA ASP A 518 7.72 21.86 13.78
C ASP A 518 6.77 23.07 13.62
N GLU A 519 7.12 24.24 14.18
CA GLU A 519 6.34 25.48 14.00
C GLU A 519 6.43 26.03 12.56
N ALA A 520 7.47 25.66 11.81
CA ALA A 520 7.61 26.04 10.40
C ALA A 520 6.64 25.25 9.49
N LEU A 521 6.09 24.15 9.99
CA LEU A 521 4.98 23.44 9.36
C LEU A 521 3.68 24.19 9.60
N GLY A 522 3.37 25.26 9.01
CA GLY A 522 2.05 25.92 9.10
C GLY A 522 0.90 24.91 9.21
N ALA A 523 0.94 24.13 10.29
CA ALA A 523 0.17 22.89 10.43
C ALA A 523 -1.22 23.21 10.95
N GLU A 524 -2.00 23.81 10.09
CA GLU A 524 -3.44 23.74 10.24
C GLU A 524 -3.88 22.36 9.74
N GLY A 525 -4.13 21.42 10.65
CA GLY A 525 -4.71 20.14 10.28
C GLY A 525 -4.38 18.99 11.25
N ASP A 526 -5.34 18.10 11.43
CA ASP A 526 -5.14 16.89 12.21
C ASP A 526 -4.35 15.85 11.41
N LEU A 527 -3.06 15.74 11.69
CA LEU A 527 -2.18 14.74 11.06
C LEU A 527 -2.08 13.45 11.88
N SER A 528 -2.72 13.38 13.04
CA SER A 528 -2.71 12.16 13.85
C SER A 528 -3.32 10.99 13.04
N GLY A 529 -2.63 9.86 13.01
CA GLY A 529 -3.07 8.67 12.26
C GLY A 529 -2.76 8.71 10.77
N GLY A 530 -2.13 9.77 10.24
CA GLY A 530 -1.67 9.83 8.84
C GLY A 530 -0.39 9.04 8.61
N ASP A 531 -0.13 8.76 7.34
CA ASP A 531 1.12 8.13 6.91
C ASP A 531 2.31 9.11 7.04
N GLY A 532 3.51 8.55 7.15
CA GLY A 532 4.74 9.34 7.05
C GLY A 532 5.00 9.79 5.62
N PHE A 533 5.31 11.06 5.46
CA PHE A 533 5.56 11.66 4.14
C PHE A 533 6.65 12.72 4.23
N PHE A 534 7.36 12.88 3.14
CA PHE A 534 8.24 14.03 2.90
C PHE A 534 7.80 14.75 1.66
N ALA A 535 7.94 16.08 1.66
CA ALA A 535 7.81 16.87 0.43
C ALA A 535 8.73 18.07 0.45
N ALA A 536 9.18 18.46 -0.74
CA ALA A 536 9.96 19.67 -0.97
C ALA A 536 9.47 20.36 -2.25
N ALA A 537 9.11 21.63 -2.15
CA ALA A 537 8.74 22.48 -3.27
C ALA A 537 9.98 23.28 -3.72
N LEU A 538 10.33 23.14 -4.98
CA LEU A 538 11.50 23.75 -5.60
C LEU A 538 11.06 24.69 -6.73
N GLN A 539 11.76 25.78 -6.91
CA GLN A 539 11.53 26.72 -8.02
C GLN A 539 12.71 26.70 -8.98
N ALA A 540 12.42 26.52 -10.26
CA ALA A 540 13.41 26.59 -11.32
C ALA A 540 13.94 28.03 -11.50
N PRO A 541 15.15 28.21 -12.04
CA PRO A 541 15.64 29.53 -12.42
C PRO A 541 14.68 30.24 -13.39
N ALA A 542 14.65 31.59 -13.31
CA ALA A 542 13.83 32.43 -14.20
C ALA A 542 14.35 32.43 -15.66
#